data_f82d7571e84a63ed3e50d697329dd505
#
_entry.id   f82d7571e84a63ed3e50d697329dd505
#
_cell.length_a   1.000
_cell.length_b   1.000
_cell.length_c   1.000
_cell.angle_alpha   90.00
_cell.angle_beta   90.00
_cell.angle_gamma   90.00
#
_symmetry.space_group_name_H-M   'P 1'
#
loop_
_entity.id
_entity.type
_entity.pdbx_description
1 polymer ?
#
loop_
_entity_poly.entity_id
_entity_poly.type
_entity_poly.pdbx_seq_one_letter_code
_entity_poly.pdbx_strand_id
1 'polypeptide(L)'
;MEFGYTYRLEEPKDYAATEALTREAFWNVYQPGCDEHFIVHSMRENAAVIEELNYVCEDASGIICGHIFYTHTKVVAENGIVYPVISFGPISVHPDHQKHGIGSALICMTMKKAAKMQFSGVLITGNPKYYHRFGFQDAAAYGIVAEDGSSFPELMACELGKHRLDPVHGRLFFCPEFADIDQRELQQYDAQFPFKEKLRLPGQLH
;
A
#
# COMPACT_ATOMS: atom_id res chain seq x y z
N MET A 1 14.82 13.20 -22.13
CA MET A 1 15.13 11.74 -22.10
C MET A 1 13.84 11.05 -21.72
N GLU A 2 13.24 10.25 -22.60
CA GLU A 2 12.13 9.36 -22.23
C GLU A 2 12.74 8.29 -21.31
N PHE A 3 12.36 8.31 -20.05
CA PHE A 3 12.67 7.22 -19.12
C PHE A 3 11.82 6.03 -19.56
N GLY A 4 12.42 5.03 -20.20
CA GLY A 4 11.77 3.78 -20.52
C GLY A 4 11.54 2.99 -19.24
N TYR A 5 10.33 3.04 -18.68
CA TYR A 5 9.94 2.26 -17.52
C TYR A 5 9.21 0.99 -17.95
N THR A 6 9.54 -0.14 -17.35
CA THR A 6 8.87 -1.43 -17.55
C THR A 6 8.14 -1.84 -16.28
N TYR A 7 6.90 -2.28 -16.42
CA TYR A 7 6.06 -2.73 -15.30
C TYR A 7 5.78 -4.22 -15.44
N ARG A 8 6.06 -4.98 -14.42
CA ARG A 8 5.80 -6.43 -14.39
C ARG A 8 5.38 -6.90 -12.99
N LEU A 9 4.88 -8.13 -12.92
CA LEU A 9 4.65 -8.78 -11.63
C LEU A 9 5.96 -8.89 -10.85
N GLU A 10 5.85 -8.75 -9.53
CA GLU A 10 6.93 -9.04 -8.60
C GLU A 10 7.20 -10.55 -8.60
N GLU A 11 8.45 -10.94 -8.55
CA GLU A 11 8.92 -12.32 -8.46
C GLU A 11 9.77 -12.50 -7.18
N PRO A 12 9.91 -13.72 -6.63
CA PRO A 12 10.71 -13.93 -5.41
C PRO A 12 12.15 -13.39 -5.47
N LYS A 13 12.76 -13.36 -6.64
CA LYS A 13 14.10 -12.77 -6.85
C LYS A 13 14.15 -11.25 -6.59
N ASP A 14 12.99 -10.58 -6.61
CA ASP A 14 12.88 -9.12 -6.47
C ASP A 14 12.72 -8.67 -5.01
N TYR A 15 12.38 -9.59 -4.11
CA TYR A 15 12.00 -9.29 -2.73
C TYR A 15 13.01 -8.41 -1.99
N ALA A 16 14.29 -8.77 -2.04
CA ALA A 16 15.33 -7.97 -1.40
C ALA A 16 15.44 -6.55 -2.00
N ALA A 17 15.25 -6.42 -3.31
CA ALA A 17 15.29 -5.11 -3.98
C ALA A 17 14.06 -4.24 -3.67
N THR A 18 12.86 -4.83 -3.59
CA THR A 18 11.62 -4.10 -3.26
C THR A 18 11.56 -3.70 -1.79
N GLU A 19 12.12 -4.51 -0.89
CA GLU A 19 12.26 -4.17 0.52
C GLU A 19 13.26 -3.03 0.72
N ALA A 20 14.42 -3.09 0.04
CA ALA A 20 15.39 -1.99 0.05
C ALA A 20 14.80 -0.70 -0.55
N LEU A 21 14.09 -0.79 -1.67
CA LEU A 21 13.38 0.33 -2.30
C LEU A 21 12.34 0.93 -1.34
N THR A 22 11.56 0.09 -0.66
CA THR A 22 10.56 0.56 0.30
C THR A 22 11.20 1.30 1.45
N ARG A 23 12.31 0.77 1.98
CA ARG A 23 13.10 1.48 3.00
C ARG A 23 13.59 2.85 2.52
N GLU A 24 14.14 2.93 1.31
CA GLU A 24 14.57 4.21 0.73
C GLU A 24 13.42 5.21 0.57
N ALA A 25 12.27 4.76 0.10
CA ALA A 25 11.10 5.60 -0.18
C ALA A 25 10.45 6.17 1.10
N PHE A 26 10.49 5.41 2.21
CA PHE A 26 9.78 5.76 3.44
C PHE A 26 10.68 6.27 4.58
N TRP A 27 12.01 6.16 4.45
CA TRP A 27 12.92 6.53 5.53
C TRP A 27 12.76 7.98 5.97
N ASN A 28 12.43 8.17 7.25
CA ASN A 28 12.15 9.48 7.87
C ASN A 28 10.96 10.25 7.26
N VAL A 29 10.05 9.58 6.56
CA VAL A 29 8.88 10.27 5.97
C VAL A 29 7.78 10.46 7.01
N TYR A 30 7.28 9.40 7.61
CA TYR A 30 6.16 9.46 8.56
C TYR A 30 6.61 9.39 10.02
N GLN A 31 7.76 8.82 10.28
CA GLN A 31 8.38 8.67 11.60
C GLN A 31 9.90 8.62 11.47
N PRO A 32 10.66 8.72 12.57
CA PRO A 32 12.11 8.48 12.55
C PRO A 32 12.44 7.05 12.12
N GLY A 33 13.11 6.88 10.99
CA GLY A 33 13.25 5.58 10.33
C GLY A 33 12.02 5.25 9.49
N CYS A 34 11.70 3.98 9.36
CA CYS A 34 10.46 3.45 8.76
C CYS A 34 10.27 1.98 9.17
N ASP A 35 9.06 1.47 9.01
CA ASP A 35 8.70 0.08 9.26
C ASP A 35 8.08 -0.62 8.02
N GLU A 36 7.74 0.14 6.99
CA GLU A 36 7.06 -0.35 5.78
C GLU A 36 7.86 -1.45 5.06
N HIS A 37 9.19 -1.38 5.06
CA HIS A 37 10.04 -2.41 4.45
C HIS A 37 9.99 -3.74 5.23
N PHE A 38 9.87 -3.66 6.56
CA PHE A 38 9.71 -4.84 7.40
C PHE A 38 8.31 -5.44 7.27
N ILE A 39 7.26 -4.60 7.15
CA ILE A 39 5.89 -5.07 6.85
C ILE A 39 5.90 -5.88 5.56
N VAL A 40 6.46 -5.36 4.47
CA VAL A 40 6.56 -6.10 3.20
C VAL A 40 7.30 -7.42 3.39
N HIS A 41 8.42 -7.42 4.13
CA HIS A 41 9.20 -8.62 4.41
C HIS A 41 8.39 -9.67 5.18
N SER A 42 7.80 -9.28 6.31
CA SER A 42 7.07 -10.19 7.19
C SER A 42 5.81 -10.78 6.55
N MET A 43 5.25 -10.08 5.58
CA MET A 43 4.03 -10.52 4.90
C MET A 43 4.25 -11.45 3.71
N ARG A 44 5.51 -11.70 3.27
CA ARG A 44 5.79 -12.46 2.04
C ARG A 44 5.09 -13.83 1.94
N GLU A 45 4.94 -14.52 3.06
CA GLU A 45 4.29 -15.83 3.13
C GLU A 45 2.86 -15.76 3.70
N ASN A 46 2.32 -14.54 3.91
CA ASN A 46 0.99 -14.37 4.48
C ASN A 46 -0.09 -14.62 3.42
N ALA A 47 -1.08 -15.44 3.76
CA ALA A 47 -2.20 -15.77 2.86
C ALA A 47 -3.08 -14.57 2.47
N ALA A 48 -2.94 -13.43 3.15
CA ALA A 48 -3.62 -12.20 2.77
C ALA A 48 -2.98 -11.50 1.57
N VAL A 49 -1.76 -11.84 1.18
CA VAL A 49 -1.06 -11.21 0.04
C VAL A 49 -1.72 -11.59 -1.28
N ILE A 50 -1.86 -10.63 -2.18
CA ILE A 50 -2.43 -10.81 -3.52
C ILE A 50 -1.29 -10.70 -4.55
N GLU A 51 -0.56 -11.79 -4.74
CA GLU A 51 0.63 -11.82 -5.62
C GLU A 51 0.32 -11.32 -7.03
N GLU A 52 -0.86 -11.60 -7.56
CA GLU A 52 -1.28 -11.18 -8.90
C GLU A 52 -1.41 -9.65 -9.03
N LEU A 53 -1.44 -8.91 -7.93
CA LEU A 53 -1.53 -7.45 -7.90
C LEU A 53 -0.24 -6.77 -7.43
N ASN A 54 0.77 -7.54 -7.00
CA ASN A 54 2.06 -6.99 -6.61
C ASN A 54 2.92 -6.77 -7.85
N TYR A 55 3.25 -5.52 -8.10
CA TYR A 55 3.98 -5.10 -9.29
C TYR A 55 5.22 -4.30 -8.95
N VAL A 56 6.23 -4.49 -9.76
CA VAL A 56 7.45 -3.67 -9.76
C VAL A 56 7.52 -2.82 -11.03
N CYS A 57 8.23 -1.70 -10.90
CA CYS A 57 8.63 -0.86 -12.01
C CYS A 57 10.15 -0.88 -12.12
N GLU A 58 10.67 -1.22 -13.27
CA GLU A 58 12.10 -1.18 -13.61
C GLU A 58 12.41 0.03 -14.49
N ASP A 59 13.57 0.62 -14.28
CA ASP A 59 14.13 1.63 -15.20
C ASP A 59 14.76 0.99 -16.45
N ALA A 60 15.32 1.80 -17.33
CA ALA A 60 15.95 1.34 -18.57
C ALA A 60 17.18 0.43 -18.35
N SER A 61 17.75 0.42 -17.15
CA SER A 61 18.87 -0.44 -16.76
C SER A 61 18.41 -1.75 -16.09
N GLY A 62 17.11 -1.95 -15.94
CA GLY A 62 16.52 -3.09 -15.24
C GLY A 62 16.57 -2.97 -13.71
N ILE A 63 16.82 -1.77 -13.17
CA ILE A 63 16.83 -1.54 -11.72
C ILE A 63 15.42 -1.24 -11.26
N ILE A 64 14.97 -1.94 -10.21
CA ILE A 64 13.65 -1.72 -9.61
C ILE A 64 13.61 -0.34 -8.94
N CYS A 65 12.71 0.52 -9.41
CA CYS A 65 12.54 1.90 -8.94
C CYS A 65 11.10 2.21 -8.48
N GLY A 66 10.18 1.25 -8.59
CA GLY A 66 8.82 1.35 -8.09
C GLY A 66 8.26 0.00 -7.66
N HIS A 67 7.40 -0.01 -6.64
CA HIS A 67 6.73 -1.20 -6.12
C HIS A 67 5.36 -0.85 -5.55
N ILE A 68 4.40 -1.74 -5.70
CA ILE A 68 3.08 -1.68 -5.06
C ILE A 68 2.72 -3.04 -4.50
N PHE A 69 2.23 -3.08 -3.25
CA PHE A 69 1.94 -4.29 -2.50
C PHE A 69 0.45 -4.34 -2.13
N TYR A 70 -0.22 -5.44 -2.47
CA TYR A 70 -1.66 -5.62 -2.25
C TYR A 70 -1.97 -6.74 -1.27
N THR A 71 -3.01 -6.51 -0.47
CA THR A 71 -3.52 -7.50 0.47
C THR A 71 -5.04 -7.59 0.45
N HIS A 72 -5.55 -8.78 0.77
CA HIS A 72 -6.94 -8.96 1.15
C HIS A 72 -7.23 -8.23 2.45
N THR A 73 -8.37 -7.59 2.51
CA THR A 73 -8.91 -6.97 3.72
C THR A 73 -10.43 -7.15 3.75
N LYS A 74 -11.08 -6.72 4.79
CA LYS A 74 -12.52 -6.93 4.97
C LYS A 74 -13.19 -5.74 5.63
N VAL A 75 -14.46 -5.54 5.26
CA VAL A 75 -15.38 -4.69 5.99
C VAL A 75 -16.39 -5.60 6.69
N VAL A 76 -16.65 -5.35 7.97
CA VAL A 76 -17.61 -6.14 8.77
C VAL A 76 -18.77 -5.24 9.18
N ALA A 77 -19.97 -5.59 8.76
CA ALA A 77 -21.19 -4.89 9.14
C ALA A 77 -21.59 -5.20 10.58
N GLU A 78 -22.45 -4.36 11.18
CA GLU A 78 -22.94 -4.54 12.55
C GLU A 78 -23.70 -5.86 12.74
N ASN A 79 -24.36 -6.36 11.69
CA ASN A 79 -25.06 -7.66 11.70
C ASN A 79 -24.13 -8.86 11.49
N GLY A 80 -22.80 -8.65 11.43
CA GLY A 80 -21.79 -9.69 11.26
C GLY A 80 -21.52 -10.11 9.81
N ILE A 81 -22.18 -9.52 8.82
CA ILE A 81 -21.86 -9.79 7.41
C ILE A 81 -20.45 -9.29 7.10
N VAL A 82 -19.63 -10.14 6.46
CA VAL A 82 -18.27 -9.84 6.06
C VAL A 82 -18.22 -9.56 4.55
N TYR A 83 -17.75 -8.41 4.18
CA TYR A 83 -17.52 -8.00 2.79
C TYR A 83 -16.02 -8.07 2.47
N PRO A 84 -15.60 -8.99 1.59
CA PRO A 84 -14.20 -9.01 1.14
C PRO A 84 -13.92 -7.81 0.24
N VAL A 85 -12.86 -7.09 0.57
CA VAL A 85 -12.30 -5.98 -0.18
C VAL A 85 -10.77 -6.12 -0.22
N ILE A 86 -10.09 -5.23 -0.89
CA ILE A 86 -8.63 -5.25 -0.95
C ILE A 86 -8.04 -3.90 -0.52
N SER A 87 -6.78 -3.93 -0.13
CA SER A 87 -5.98 -2.74 0.14
C SER A 87 -4.67 -2.80 -0.63
N PHE A 88 -4.04 -1.66 -0.85
CA PHE A 88 -2.63 -1.61 -1.19
C PHE A 88 -1.88 -0.70 -0.22
N GLY A 89 -0.68 -1.10 0.07
CA GLY A 89 0.28 -0.41 0.90
C GLY A 89 1.33 -1.40 1.41
N PRO A 90 2.60 -0.97 1.40
CA PRO A 90 3.09 0.29 0.87
C PRO A 90 3.10 0.38 -0.65
N ILE A 91 3.09 1.62 -1.17
CA ILE A 91 3.47 1.93 -2.54
C ILE A 91 4.74 2.76 -2.51
N SER A 92 5.80 2.25 -3.13
CA SER A 92 7.14 2.80 -3.05
C SER A 92 7.62 3.27 -4.42
N VAL A 93 8.24 4.45 -4.48
CA VAL A 93 8.98 4.95 -5.63
C VAL A 93 10.29 5.51 -5.14
N HIS A 94 11.40 5.05 -5.72
CA HIS A 94 12.74 5.52 -5.36
C HIS A 94 12.80 7.06 -5.43
N PRO A 95 13.40 7.75 -4.44
CA PRO A 95 13.42 9.21 -4.39
C PRO A 95 13.86 9.86 -5.69
N ASP A 96 14.89 9.33 -6.37
CA ASP A 96 15.41 9.87 -7.63
C ASP A 96 14.47 9.65 -8.83
N HIS A 97 13.48 8.76 -8.70
CA HIS A 97 12.48 8.44 -9.73
C HIS A 97 11.09 8.98 -9.40
N GLN A 98 10.93 9.72 -8.29
CA GLN A 98 9.66 10.34 -7.95
C GLN A 98 9.29 11.44 -8.94
N LYS A 99 7.98 11.77 -9.00
CA LYS A 99 7.40 12.79 -9.91
C LYS A 99 7.50 12.45 -11.41
N HIS A 100 7.91 11.24 -11.78
CA HIS A 100 7.91 10.74 -13.16
C HIS A 100 6.69 9.89 -13.51
N GLY A 101 5.67 9.86 -12.65
CA GLY A 101 4.40 9.16 -12.90
C GLY A 101 4.38 7.67 -12.54
N ILE A 102 5.48 7.10 -12.04
CA ILE A 102 5.60 5.66 -11.71
C ILE A 102 4.49 5.21 -10.76
N GLY A 103 4.33 5.89 -9.61
CA GLY A 103 3.28 5.54 -8.65
C GLY A 103 1.87 5.62 -9.25
N SER A 104 1.60 6.64 -10.07
CA SER A 104 0.32 6.77 -10.77
C SER A 104 0.07 5.63 -11.75
N ALA A 105 1.09 5.21 -12.50
CA ALA A 105 1.01 4.10 -13.43
C ALA A 105 0.75 2.77 -12.71
N LEU A 106 1.47 2.50 -11.62
CA LEU A 106 1.26 1.32 -10.76
C LEU A 106 -0.18 1.28 -10.24
N ILE A 107 -0.69 2.35 -9.64
CA ILE A 107 -2.07 2.42 -9.13
C ILE A 107 -3.07 2.17 -10.26
N CYS A 108 -2.99 2.92 -11.35
CA CYS A 108 -3.96 2.80 -12.43
C CYS A 108 -3.98 1.41 -13.08
N MET A 109 -2.82 0.80 -13.26
CA MET A 109 -2.68 -0.51 -13.89
C MET A 109 -3.20 -1.63 -12.98
N THR A 110 -2.80 -1.61 -11.71
CA THR A 110 -3.19 -2.65 -10.76
C THR A 110 -4.67 -2.55 -10.38
N MET A 111 -5.24 -1.35 -10.22
CA MET A 111 -6.68 -1.17 -10.01
C MET A 111 -7.51 -1.67 -11.21
N LYS A 112 -7.06 -1.44 -12.45
CA LYS A 112 -7.71 -2.02 -13.65
C LYS A 112 -7.66 -3.55 -13.65
N LYS A 113 -6.55 -4.14 -13.19
CA LYS A 113 -6.42 -5.59 -13.06
C LYS A 113 -7.31 -6.12 -11.94
N ALA A 114 -7.33 -5.47 -10.78
CA ALA A 114 -8.20 -5.82 -9.66
C ALA A 114 -9.70 -5.76 -10.04
N ALA A 115 -10.09 -4.77 -10.85
CA ALA A 115 -11.46 -4.69 -11.40
C ALA A 115 -11.82 -5.90 -12.30
N LYS A 116 -10.87 -6.36 -13.13
CA LYS A 116 -11.03 -7.58 -13.96
C LYS A 116 -11.08 -8.85 -13.10
N MET A 117 -10.38 -8.88 -11.97
CA MET A 117 -10.45 -9.96 -10.97
C MET A 117 -11.73 -9.92 -10.13
N GLN A 118 -12.64 -8.98 -10.44
CA GLN A 118 -13.96 -8.84 -9.81
C GLN A 118 -13.95 -8.41 -8.33
N PHE A 119 -12.86 -7.81 -7.85
CA PHE A 119 -12.87 -7.17 -6.54
C PHE A 119 -13.88 -6.02 -6.50
N SER A 120 -14.52 -5.82 -5.34
CA SER A 120 -15.55 -4.80 -5.17
C SER A 120 -14.96 -3.40 -5.07
N GLY A 121 -13.90 -3.25 -4.30
CA GLY A 121 -13.25 -1.97 -4.07
C GLY A 121 -11.89 -2.09 -3.41
N VAL A 122 -11.15 -0.98 -3.47
CA VAL A 122 -9.87 -0.79 -2.79
C VAL A 122 -10.06 0.21 -1.67
N LEU A 123 -9.61 -0.14 -0.46
CA LEU A 123 -9.63 0.72 0.71
C LEU A 123 -8.20 0.98 1.19
N ILE A 124 -7.89 2.22 1.50
CA ILE A 124 -6.55 2.64 1.92
C ILE A 124 -6.63 3.70 3.00
N THR A 125 -5.53 3.86 3.73
CA THR A 125 -5.26 5.09 4.48
C THR A 125 -4.18 5.86 3.72
N GLY A 126 -4.49 7.10 3.32
CA GLY A 126 -3.56 7.90 2.51
C GLY A 126 -3.97 9.35 2.33
N ASN A 127 -3.10 10.14 1.72
CA ASN A 127 -3.33 11.56 1.51
C ASN A 127 -4.45 11.81 0.47
N PRO A 128 -5.60 12.40 0.85
CA PRO A 128 -6.72 12.65 -0.06
C PRO A 128 -6.33 13.47 -1.29
N LYS A 129 -5.46 14.49 -1.11
CA LYS A 129 -4.98 15.33 -2.22
C LYS A 129 -4.24 14.54 -3.30
N TYR A 130 -3.67 13.39 -2.92
CA TYR A 130 -3.00 12.51 -3.87
C TYR A 130 -3.97 11.50 -4.48
N TYR A 131 -4.82 10.87 -3.67
CA TYR A 131 -5.60 9.71 -4.11
C TYR A 131 -6.93 10.03 -4.78
N HIS A 132 -7.55 11.20 -4.54
CA HIS A 132 -8.79 11.62 -5.22
C HIS A 132 -8.68 11.58 -6.75
N ARG A 133 -7.50 11.85 -7.32
CA ARG A 133 -7.26 11.78 -8.78
C ARG A 133 -7.43 10.40 -9.39
N PHE A 134 -7.42 9.34 -8.57
CA PHE A 134 -7.61 7.95 -8.99
C PHE A 134 -9.05 7.45 -8.74
N GLY A 135 -9.95 8.33 -8.29
CA GLY A 135 -11.33 8.00 -8.00
C GLY A 135 -11.60 7.58 -6.55
N PHE A 136 -10.59 7.65 -5.67
CA PHE A 136 -10.82 7.45 -4.24
C PHE A 136 -11.67 8.58 -3.66
N GLN A 137 -12.57 8.22 -2.75
CA GLN A 137 -13.42 9.13 -1.97
C GLN A 137 -13.29 8.75 -0.50
N ASP A 138 -13.76 9.62 0.40
CA ASP A 138 -13.84 9.30 1.82
C ASP A 138 -14.64 8.01 2.01
N ALA A 139 -14.11 7.04 2.76
CA ALA A 139 -14.76 5.75 2.98
C ALA A 139 -16.14 5.90 3.64
N ALA A 140 -16.32 6.97 4.42
CA ALA A 140 -17.62 7.32 5.02
C ALA A 140 -18.74 7.55 3.98
N ALA A 141 -18.42 7.92 2.73
CA ALA A 141 -19.41 8.05 1.67
C ALA A 141 -20.09 6.70 1.32
N TYR A 142 -19.44 5.59 1.65
CA TYR A 142 -19.95 4.22 1.52
C TYR A 142 -20.44 3.65 2.86
N GLY A 143 -20.47 4.44 3.95
CA GLY A 143 -20.80 3.95 5.29
C GLY A 143 -19.72 3.06 5.90
N ILE A 144 -18.46 3.23 5.46
CA ILE A 144 -17.31 2.47 5.96
C ILE A 144 -16.53 3.37 6.93
N VAL A 145 -16.22 2.84 8.11
CA VAL A 145 -15.44 3.49 9.16
C VAL A 145 -14.24 2.64 9.56
N ALA A 146 -13.30 3.19 10.31
CA ALA A 146 -12.18 2.43 10.85
C ALA A 146 -12.63 1.37 11.86
N GLU A 147 -11.74 0.47 12.24
CA GLU A 147 -12.01 -0.62 13.19
C GLU A 147 -12.53 -0.11 14.53
N ASP A 148 -12.02 1.00 15.04
CA ASP A 148 -12.46 1.65 16.28
C ASP A 148 -13.79 2.43 16.14
N GLY A 149 -14.34 2.52 14.92
CA GLY A 149 -15.53 3.27 14.58
C GLY A 149 -15.28 4.74 14.24
N SER A 150 -14.03 5.19 14.20
CA SER A 150 -13.69 6.55 13.79
C SER A 150 -13.81 6.73 12.27
N SER A 151 -14.00 7.98 11.84
CA SER A 151 -13.98 8.38 10.45
C SER A 151 -13.08 9.59 10.29
N PHE A 152 -12.19 9.55 9.30
CA PHE A 152 -11.25 10.61 9.00
C PHE A 152 -10.97 10.65 7.48
N PRO A 153 -10.61 11.81 6.93
CA PRO A 153 -10.48 11.99 5.48
C PRO A 153 -9.45 11.09 4.79
N GLU A 154 -8.41 10.67 5.53
CA GLU A 154 -7.36 9.79 5.03
C GLU A 154 -7.84 8.35 4.83
N LEU A 155 -8.93 7.93 5.48
CA LEU A 155 -9.57 6.63 5.24
C LEU A 155 -10.41 6.72 3.98
N MET A 156 -9.93 6.10 2.91
CA MET A 156 -10.47 6.27 1.57
C MET A 156 -10.86 4.95 0.94
N ALA A 157 -11.86 5.00 0.08
CA ALA A 157 -12.35 3.88 -0.71
C ALA A 157 -12.46 4.25 -2.19
N CYS A 158 -12.16 3.30 -3.06
CA CYS A 158 -12.41 3.42 -4.51
C CYS A 158 -13.14 2.18 -5.00
N GLU A 159 -14.28 2.39 -5.63
CA GLU A 159 -15.08 1.36 -6.26
C GLU A 159 -14.40 0.85 -7.53
N LEU A 160 -14.31 -0.47 -7.69
CA LEU A 160 -13.68 -1.12 -8.85
C LEU A 160 -14.67 -1.51 -9.96
N GLY A 161 -15.90 -1.09 -9.84
CA GLY A 161 -16.96 -1.27 -10.84
C GLY A 161 -18.24 -0.66 -10.34
N LYS A 162 -19.10 -0.25 -11.25
CA LYS A 162 -20.32 0.48 -10.92
C LYS A 162 -21.18 -0.26 -9.88
N HIS A 163 -21.48 0.39 -8.76
CA HIS A 163 -22.31 -0.12 -7.66
C HIS A 163 -21.75 -1.34 -6.92
N ARG A 164 -20.44 -1.62 -7.03
CA ARG A 164 -19.85 -2.77 -6.33
C ARG A 164 -19.63 -2.54 -4.84
N LEU A 165 -19.49 -1.28 -4.41
CA LEU A 165 -19.42 -0.92 -2.99
C LEU A 165 -20.77 -0.55 -2.38
N ASP A 166 -21.87 -0.44 -3.15
CA ASP A 166 -23.20 -0.13 -2.60
C ASP A 166 -23.63 -1.04 -1.43
N PRO A 167 -23.38 -2.37 -1.46
CA PRO A 167 -23.72 -3.22 -0.32
C PRO A 167 -22.72 -3.16 0.82
N VAL A 168 -21.52 -2.60 0.60
CA VAL A 168 -20.40 -2.66 1.56
C VAL A 168 -20.50 -1.51 2.55
N HIS A 169 -20.70 -1.84 3.83
CA HIS A 169 -20.74 -0.88 4.92
C HIS A 169 -20.31 -1.53 6.23
N GLY A 170 -19.83 -0.75 7.18
CA GLY A 170 -19.40 -1.22 8.49
C GLY A 170 -17.96 -0.83 8.82
N ARG A 171 -17.29 -1.67 9.61
CA ARG A 171 -15.94 -1.43 10.09
C ARG A 171 -14.91 -2.10 9.19
N LEU A 172 -13.89 -1.35 8.78
CA LEU A 172 -12.76 -1.85 8.02
C LEU A 172 -11.72 -2.46 8.96
N PHE A 173 -11.28 -3.67 8.61
CA PHE A 173 -10.19 -4.38 9.28
C PHE A 173 -9.07 -4.64 8.28
N PHE A 174 -7.97 -3.95 8.44
CA PHE A 174 -6.74 -4.26 7.72
C PHE A 174 -6.13 -5.58 8.22
N CYS A 175 -5.15 -6.09 7.51
CA CYS A 175 -4.37 -7.23 7.96
C CYS A 175 -3.64 -6.85 9.27
N PRO A 176 -3.73 -7.66 10.35
CA PRO A 176 -3.16 -7.32 11.65
C PRO A 176 -1.67 -6.99 11.60
N GLU A 177 -0.93 -7.62 10.71
CA GLU A 177 0.52 -7.45 10.54
C GLU A 177 0.92 -6.02 10.16
N PHE A 178 -0.03 -5.19 9.70
CA PHE A 178 0.23 -3.76 9.47
C PHE A 178 0.28 -2.93 10.76
N ALA A 179 -0.31 -3.43 11.85
CA ALA A 179 -0.40 -2.73 13.13
C ALA A 179 0.53 -3.34 14.19
N ASP A 180 0.69 -4.66 14.20
CA ASP A 180 1.41 -5.41 15.23
C ASP A 180 2.87 -5.66 14.80
N ILE A 181 3.68 -4.60 14.76
CA ILE A 181 5.09 -4.69 14.39
C ILE A 181 5.94 -4.90 15.63
N ASP A 182 6.59 -6.07 15.73
CA ASP A 182 7.59 -6.32 16.79
C ASP A 182 8.83 -5.44 16.54
N GLN A 183 9.05 -4.50 17.45
CA GLN A 183 10.13 -3.52 17.35
C GLN A 183 11.52 -4.14 17.44
N ARG A 184 11.67 -5.32 18.05
CA ARG A 184 12.97 -6.04 18.14
C ARG A 184 13.26 -6.71 16.82
N GLU A 185 12.28 -7.34 16.22
CA GLU A 185 12.41 -7.98 14.90
C GLU A 185 12.68 -6.92 13.83
N LEU A 186 11.94 -5.79 13.84
CA LEU A 186 12.20 -4.64 12.98
C LEU A 186 13.66 -4.16 13.11
N GLN A 187 14.17 -4.00 14.33
CA GLN A 187 15.56 -3.53 14.55
C GLN A 187 16.59 -4.54 14.03
N GLN A 188 16.35 -5.85 14.24
CA GLN A 188 17.23 -6.90 13.72
C GLN A 188 17.22 -6.96 12.21
N TYR A 189 16.06 -6.79 11.60
CA TYR A 189 15.91 -6.75 10.16
C TYR A 189 16.56 -5.51 9.56
N ASP A 190 16.31 -4.33 10.15
CA ASP A 190 16.88 -3.06 9.69
C ASP A 190 18.42 -3.02 9.77
N ALA A 191 19.02 -3.76 10.71
CA ALA A 191 20.48 -3.89 10.85
C ALA A 191 21.16 -4.59 9.66
N GLN A 192 20.41 -5.26 8.79
CA GLN A 192 20.94 -5.88 7.56
C GLN A 192 21.17 -4.85 6.43
N PHE A 193 20.61 -3.66 6.57
CA PHE A 193 20.76 -2.58 5.60
C PHE A 193 21.88 -1.60 6.00
N PRO A 194 22.40 -0.81 5.05
CA PRO A 194 23.34 0.26 5.39
C PRO A 194 22.75 1.21 6.42
N PHE A 195 23.58 1.65 7.35
CA PHE A 195 23.15 2.59 8.39
C PHE A 195 22.60 3.87 7.80
N LYS A 196 21.45 4.32 8.31
CA LYS A 196 20.84 5.62 8.04
C LYS A 196 20.40 6.24 9.35
N GLU A 197 20.65 7.54 9.51
CA GLU A 197 20.23 8.27 10.70
C GLU A 197 18.72 8.40 10.78
N LYS A 198 18.15 8.11 11.97
CA LYS A 198 16.71 8.30 12.25
C LYS A 198 16.48 9.73 12.72
N LEU A 199 15.79 10.52 11.90
CA LEU A 199 15.57 11.95 12.15
C LEU A 199 14.12 12.23 12.52
N ARG A 200 13.92 13.08 13.51
CA ARG A 200 12.60 13.70 13.77
C ARG A 200 12.46 14.95 12.91
N LEU A 201 11.53 14.90 11.98
CA LEU A 201 11.26 15.97 11.01
C LEU A 201 9.86 16.57 11.22
N PRO A 202 9.66 17.86 10.92
CA PRO A 202 8.33 18.46 10.93
C PRO A 202 7.37 17.73 9.97
N GLY A 203 6.15 17.46 10.44
CA GLY A 203 5.11 16.78 9.63
C GLY A 203 5.09 15.26 9.73
N GLN A 204 5.99 14.65 10.50
CA GLN A 204 5.86 13.24 10.86
C GLN A 204 4.65 13.01 11.79
N LEU A 205 4.09 11.78 11.72
CA LEU A 205 3.02 11.34 12.62
C LEU A 205 3.57 11.20 14.04
N HIS A 206 2.73 11.52 15.03
CA HIS A 206 3.10 11.47 16.46
C HIS A 206 2.51 10.25 17.13
#